data_51e1a4b2f66f0c71fbd4d46c3ddff9eb
#
_entry.id   51e1a4b2f66f0c71fbd4d46c3ddff9eb
#
_cell.length_a   1.000
_cell.length_b   1.000
_cell.length_c   1.000
_cell.angle_alpha   90.00
_cell.angle_beta   90.00
_cell.angle_gamma   90.00
#
_symmetry.space_group_name_H-M   'P 1'
#
loop_
_entity.id
_entity.type
_entity.pdbx_description
1 polymer ?
#
loop_
_entity_poly.entity_id
_entity_poly.type
_entity_poly.pdbx_seq_one_letter_code
_entity_poly.pdbx_strand_id
1 'polypeptide(L)'
;LSNYLQHAVFEHRFWLRILKDHSQFIHDSLYPSETEEIKKASSFIQQFTQLLAYVNSIDANNAVPFSVTVDEAVEQLKQFKFHILRKQLVGNINIHLPPTFINHMVNELEEYQIVLSYLKKGEVPPIFHELHHHLLWLLDASGHAGAIHDDLDGVEQRLKQKSHEFTQHFDQFYLKAVELTGYLRSNIETFPALNRFNKEVELEMTLFKTFLRELEEMELSAEVLGTFTALMADHMLREEQYYLSKLAQSREQE
;
A
#
# COMPACT_ATOMS: atom_id res chain seq x y z
N LEU A 1 4.32 26.59 -8.48
CA LEU A 1 4.88 25.70 -7.47
C LEU A 1 6.19 25.13 -7.98
N SER A 2 7.24 25.05 -7.15
CA SER A 2 8.46 24.35 -7.55
C SER A 2 8.14 22.87 -7.79
N ASN A 3 8.91 22.22 -8.65
CA ASN A 3 8.74 20.78 -8.94
C ASN A 3 8.76 19.96 -7.63
N TYR A 4 9.69 20.29 -6.73
CA TYR A 4 9.78 19.65 -5.40
C TYR A 4 8.46 19.76 -4.59
N LEU A 5 7.85 20.96 -4.52
CA LEU A 5 6.63 21.13 -3.73
C LEU A 5 5.45 20.34 -4.29
N GLN A 6 5.34 20.23 -5.61
CA GLN A 6 4.30 19.41 -6.25
C GLN A 6 4.48 17.93 -5.88
N HIS A 7 5.71 17.42 -5.96
CA HIS A 7 6.02 16.04 -5.57
C HIS A 7 5.79 15.81 -4.07
N ALA A 8 6.24 16.72 -3.20
CA ALA A 8 6.03 16.59 -1.76
C ALA A 8 4.53 16.52 -1.41
N VAL A 9 3.70 17.41 -1.98
CA VAL A 9 2.25 17.40 -1.76
C VAL A 9 1.61 16.10 -2.27
N PHE A 10 2.01 15.62 -3.45
CA PHE A 10 1.50 14.38 -4.03
C PHE A 10 1.81 13.18 -3.14
N GLU A 11 3.08 12.99 -2.79
CA GLU A 11 3.53 11.86 -1.98
C GLU A 11 2.93 11.88 -0.57
N HIS A 12 2.97 13.03 0.12
CA HIS A 12 2.37 13.15 1.45
C HIS A 12 0.86 12.88 1.44
N ARG A 13 0.13 13.37 0.42
CA ARG A 13 -1.31 13.15 0.34
C ARG A 13 -1.67 11.68 0.15
N PHE A 14 -0.93 10.97 -0.67
CA PHE A 14 -1.12 9.54 -0.88
C PHE A 14 -0.77 8.77 0.39
N TRP A 15 0.48 8.83 0.82
CA TRP A 15 1.00 7.99 1.89
C TRP A 15 0.36 8.24 3.26
N LEU A 16 0.08 9.49 3.62
CA LEU A 16 -0.57 9.78 4.89
C LEU A 16 -2.01 9.25 4.94
N ARG A 17 -2.70 9.19 3.81
CA ARG A 17 -4.01 8.55 3.71
C ARG A 17 -3.88 7.04 3.90
N ILE A 18 -2.92 6.39 3.24
CA ILE A 18 -2.62 4.97 3.40
C ILE A 18 -2.31 4.63 4.87
N LEU A 19 -1.41 5.35 5.51
CA LEU A 19 -1.02 5.07 6.90
C LEU A 19 -2.13 5.35 7.92
N LYS A 20 -2.99 6.32 7.65
CA LYS A 20 -4.21 6.53 8.43
C LYS A 20 -5.12 5.30 8.34
N ASP A 21 -5.34 4.77 7.14
CA ASP A 21 -6.19 3.60 6.91
C ASP A 21 -5.58 2.34 7.55
N HIS A 22 -4.26 2.13 7.45
CA HIS A 22 -3.57 1.06 8.20
C HIS A 22 -3.81 1.13 9.71
N SER A 23 -3.77 2.34 10.27
CA SER A 23 -4.06 2.55 11.69
C SER A 23 -5.51 2.19 12.03
N GLN A 24 -6.45 2.48 11.13
CA GLN A 24 -7.85 2.09 11.25
C GLN A 24 -8.03 0.57 11.16
N PHE A 25 -7.40 -0.09 10.19
CA PHE A 25 -7.48 -1.55 10.04
C PHE A 25 -6.95 -2.28 11.27
N ILE A 26 -5.83 -1.83 11.84
CA ILE A 26 -5.30 -2.39 13.09
C ILE A 26 -6.31 -2.15 14.23
N HIS A 27 -6.82 -0.93 14.37
CA HIS A 27 -7.80 -0.58 15.42
C HIS A 27 -9.02 -1.49 15.37
N ASP A 28 -9.63 -1.64 14.18
CA ASP A 28 -10.90 -2.35 14.01
C ASP A 28 -10.75 -3.87 14.10
N SER A 29 -9.54 -4.38 13.95
CA SER A 29 -9.22 -5.81 14.00
C SER A 29 -8.82 -6.29 15.39
N LEU A 30 -8.48 -5.39 16.33
CA LEU A 30 -8.10 -5.74 17.69
C LEU A 30 -9.32 -6.18 18.50
N TYR A 31 -9.15 -7.24 19.32
CA TYR A 31 -10.19 -7.63 20.27
C TYR A 31 -10.33 -6.59 21.38
N PRO A 32 -11.54 -6.44 21.97
CA PRO A 32 -11.77 -5.46 23.04
C PRO A 32 -10.88 -5.60 24.27
N SER A 33 -10.25 -6.77 24.45
CA SER A 33 -9.27 -7.01 25.51
C SER A 33 -7.95 -6.25 25.32
N GLU A 34 -7.60 -5.91 24.08
CA GLU A 34 -6.31 -5.28 23.71
C GLU A 34 -6.38 -3.74 23.89
N THR A 35 -6.74 -3.29 25.09
CA THR A 35 -7.11 -1.89 25.37
C THR A 35 -5.98 -0.88 25.11
N GLU A 36 -4.74 -1.27 25.36
CA GLU A 36 -3.58 -0.37 25.15
C GLU A 36 -3.24 -0.23 23.66
N GLU A 37 -3.32 -1.33 22.92
CA GLU A 37 -3.11 -1.34 21.47
C GLU A 37 -4.23 -0.56 20.75
N ILE A 38 -5.48 -0.70 21.19
CA ILE A 38 -6.63 0.07 20.68
C ILE A 38 -6.42 1.57 20.89
N LYS A 39 -6.02 1.98 22.10
CA LYS A 39 -5.71 3.40 22.39
C LYS A 39 -4.58 3.92 21.50
N LYS A 40 -3.53 3.11 21.31
CA LYS A 40 -2.40 3.47 20.49
C LYS A 40 -2.77 3.60 19.02
N ALA A 41 -3.53 2.64 18.47
CA ALA A 41 -4.08 2.71 17.12
C ALA A 41 -4.96 3.95 16.91
N SER A 42 -5.87 4.24 17.86
CA SER A 42 -6.69 5.45 17.85
C SER A 42 -5.85 6.74 17.82
N SER A 43 -4.73 6.79 18.57
CA SER A 43 -3.83 7.94 18.56
C SER A 43 -3.18 8.14 17.19
N PHE A 44 -2.80 7.07 16.48
CA PHE A 44 -2.27 7.15 15.13
C PHE A 44 -3.31 7.60 14.11
N ILE A 45 -4.56 7.12 14.21
CA ILE A 45 -5.65 7.61 13.35
C ILE A 45 -5.78 9.12 13.47
N GLN A 46 -5.79 9.65 14.69
CA GLN A 46 -5.87 11.11 14.94
C GLN A 46 -4.64 11.84 14.39
N GLN A 47 -3.43 11.32 14.66
CA GLN A 47 -2.17 11.92 14.21
C GLN A 47 -2.11 12.00 12.68
N PHE A 48 -2.37 10.91 11.98
CA PHE A 48 -2.35 10.89 10.52
C PHE A 48 -3.49 11.69 9.89
N THR A 49 -4.66 11.79 10.54
CA THR A 49 -5.74 12.69 10.12
C THR A 49 -5.28 14.16 10.17
N GLN A 50 -4.60 14.56 11.23
CA GLN A 50 -4.09 15.93 11.37
C GLN A 50 -2.97 16.24 10.36
N LEU A 51 -2.02 15.30 10.19
CA LEU A 51 -0.95 15.43 9.18
C LEU A 51 -1.53 15.54 7.76
N LEU A 52 -2.50 14.69 7.42
CA LEU A 52 -3.16 14.73 6.11
C LEU A 52 -3.90 16.05 5.87
N ALA A 53 -4.58 16.58 6.87
CA ALA A 53 -5.24 17.87 6.78
C ALA A 53 -4.22 19.03 6.54
N TYR A 54 -3.04 18.95 7.15
CA TYR A 54 -1.99 19.95 7.01
C TYR A 54 -1.35 19.96 5.60
N VAL A 55 -1.41 18.86 4.84
CA VAL A 55 -0.85 18.77 3.47
C VAL A 55 -1.32 19.92 2.57
N ASN A 56 -2.57 20.38 2.73
CA ASN A 56 -3.12 21.49 1.93
C ASN A 56 -2.50 22.86 2.29
N SER A 57 -1.76 22.95 3.40
CA SER A 57 -1.09 24.16 3.90
C SER A 57 0.42 24.15 3.65
N ILE A 58 0.93 23.15 2.93
CA ILE A 58 2.36 23.02 2.62
C ILE A 58 2.75 24.06 1.56
N ASP A 59 3.84 24.81 1.86
CA ASP A 59 4.47 25.76 0.96
C ASP A 59 6.00 25.54 0.90
N ALA A 60 6.69 26.40 0.16
CA ALA A 60 8.15 26.28 0.00
C ALA A 60 8.95 26.44 1.31
N ASN A 61 8.38 27.09 2.34
CA ASN A 61 9.08 27.37 3.60
C ASN A 61 8.90 26.23 4.62
N ASN A 62 7.78 25.51 4.56
CA ASN A 62 7.42 24.53 5.57
C ASN A 62 7.45 23.06 5.07
N ALA A 63 7.61 22.82 3.77
CA ALA A 63 7.57 21.46 3.19
C ALA A 63 8.67 20.54 3.78
N VAL A 64 9.91 21.01 3.91
CA VAL A 64 11.00 20.22 4.48
C VAL A 64 10.79 19.95 5.98
N PRO A 65 10.53 20.95 6.84
CA PRO A 65 10.17 20.71 8.25
C PRO A 65 8.96 19.77 8.40
N PHE A 66 7.94 19.90 7.58
CA PHE A 66 6.80 18.99 7.59
C PHE A 66 7.20 17.55 7.27
N SER A 67 8.04 17.33 6.25
CA SER A 67 8.54 16.00 5.91
C SER A 67 9.34 15.35 7.05
N VAL A 68 10.07 16.15 7.85
CA VAL A 68 10.76 15.66 9.06
C VAL A 68 9.75 15.21 10.12
N THR A 69 8.73 16.04 10.39
CA THR A 69 7.65 15.70 11.34
C THR A 69 6.89 14.44 10.91
N VAL A 70 6.62 14.30 9.62
CA VAL A 70 5.98 13.10 9.07
C VAL A 70 6.84 11.86 9.26
N ASP A 71 8.14 11.94 8.97
CA ASP A 71 9.07 10.81 9.14
C ASP A 71 9.13 10.30 10.58
N GLU A 72 9.10 11.19 11.56
CA GLU A 72 9.01 10.82 12.99
C GLU A 72 7.70 10.05 13.30
N ALA A 73 6.57 10.51 12.77
CA ALA A 73 5.28 9.83 12.93
C ALA A 73 5.24 8.46 12.24
N VAL A 74 5.82 8.37 11.04
CA VAL A 74 5.95 7.13 10.27
C VAL A 74 6.81 6.11 11.02
N GLU A 75 7.95 6.52 11.57
CA GLU A 75 8.80 5.64 12.38
C GLU A 75 8.07 5.13 13.62
N GLN A 76 7.32 5.99 14.32
CA GLN A 76 6.51 5.56 15.46
C GLN A 76 5.45 4.52 15.08
N LEU A 77 4.76 4.70 13.96
CA LEU A 77 3.79 3.71 13.46
C LEU A 77 4.47 2.40 13.05
N LYS A 78 5.67 2.46 12.43
CA LYS A 78 6.45 1.26 12.13
C LYS A 78 6.78 0.46 13.38
N GLN A 79 7.25 1.13 14.43
CA GLN A 79 7.53 0.47 15.70
C GLN A 79 6.27 -0.14 16.34
N PHE A 80 5.11 0.51 16.19
CA PHE A 80 3.84 -0.05 16.64
C PHE A 80 3.44 -1.30 15.83
N LYS A 81 3.57 -1.28 14.50
CA LYS A 81 3.33 -2.47 13.66
C LYS A 81 4.25 -3.62 14.06
N PHE A 82 5.53 -3.36 14.30
CA PHE A 82 6.46 -4.36 14.83
C PHE A 82 6.08 -4.87 16.22
N HIS A 83 5.54 -4.01 17.08
CA HIS A 83 5.02 -4.45 18.39
C HIS A 83 3.86 -5.44 18.22
N ILE A 84 2.88 -5.13 17.36
CA ILE A 84 1.77 -6.03 17.04
C ILE A 84 2.30 -7.36 16.48
N LEU A 85 3.17 -7.30 15.47
CA LEU A 85 3.74 -8.48 14.84
C LEU A 85 4.49 -9.37 15.85
N ARG A 86 5.34 -8.79 16.72
CA ARG A 86 6.03 -9.54 17.76
C ARG A 86 5.06 -10.26 18.69
N LYS A 87 3.99 -9.58 19.13
CA LYS A 87 2.96 -10.18 19.99
C LYS A 87 2.21 -11.32 19.28
N GLN A 88 1.91 -11.18 17.98
CA GLN A 88 1.29 -12.23 17.17
C GLN A 88 2.18 -13.48 17.08
N LEU A 89 3.47 -13.29 16.77
CA LEU A 89 4.42 -14.41 16.58
C LEU A 89 4.60 -15.28 17.84
N VAL A 90 4.31 -14.73 19.02
CA VAL A 90 4.38 -15.47 20.30
C VAL A 90 3.01 -15.71 20.95
N GLY A 91 1.92 -15.43 20.23
CA GLY A 91 0.55 -15.72 20.70
C GLY A 91 0.05 -14.82 21.84
N ASN A 92 0.57 -13.60 21.98
CA ASN A 92 0.28 -12.70 23.09
C ASN A 92 -0.63 -11.50 22.70
N ILE A 93 -1.40 -11.62 21.63
CA ILE A 93 -2.39 -10.64 21.19
C ILE A 93 -3.54 -11.31 20.46
N ASN A 94 -4.73 -10.77 20.63
CA ASN A 94 -5.92 -11.19 19.89
C ASN A 94 -6.27 -10.12 18.84
N ILE A 95 -6.04 -10.44 17.59
CA ILE A 95 -6.30 -9.56 16.45
C ILE A 95 -6.73 -10.39 15.24
N HIS A 96 -7.67 -9.87 14.44
CA HIS A 96 -8.18 -10.56 13.26
C HIS A 96 -7.28 -10.42 12.02
N LEU A 97 -6.34 -9.46 12.00
CA LEU A 97 -5.38 -9.35 10.89
C LEU A 97 -4.28 -10.41 11.02
N PRO A 98 -3.97 -11.19 9.98
CA PRO A 98 -2.86 -12.15 10.02
C PRO A 98 -1.49 -11.44 10.03
N PRO A 99 -0.43 -12.11 10.54
CA PRO A 99 0.93 -11.54 10.54
C PRO A 99 1.42 -11.09 9.15
N THR A 100 1.03 -11.80 8.08
CA THR A 100 1.36 -11.44 6.71
C THR A 100 0.78 -10.08 6.33
N PHE A 101 -0.44 -9.75 6.77
CA PHE A 101 -1.07 -8.46 6.49
C PHE A 101 -0.36 -7.31 7.24
N ILE A 102 0.03 -7.54 8.50
CA ILE A 102 0.83 -6.56 9.25
C ILE A 102 2.18 -6.32 8.57
N ASN A 103 2.85 -7.39 8.11
CA ASN A 103 4.14 -7.27 7.39
C ASN A 103 4.00 -6.54 6.05
N HIS A 104 2.94 -6.79 5.31
CA HIS A 104 2.55 -6.10 4.09
C HIS A 104 2.48 -4.57 4.33
N MET A 105 1.67 -4.13 5.29
CA MET A 105 1.59 -2.72 5.68
C MET A 105 2.95 -2.13 6.17
N VAL A 106 3.90 -2.96 6.61
CA VAL A 106 5.27 -2.49 6.94
C VAL A 106 6.06 -2.24 5.66
N ASN A 107 5.99 -3.12 4.66
CA ASN A 107 6.71 -2.95 3.40
C ASN A 107 6.34 -1.63 2.70
N GLU A 108 5.06 -1.31 2.66
CA GLU A 108 4.56 -0.05 2.10
C GLU A 108 5.05 1.16 2.90
N LEU A 109 4.99 1.08 4.23
CA LEU A 109 5.51 2.13 5.09
C LEU A 109 7.01 2.36 4.87
N GLU A 110 7.80 1.32 4.66
CA GLU A 110 9.24 1.42 4.35
C GLU A 110 9.48 2.03 2.97
N GLU A 111 8.63 1.78 1.98
CA GLU A 111 8.66 2.49 0.70
C GLU A 111 8.45 4.00 0.90
N TYR A 112 7.48 4.39 1.73
CA TYR A 112 7.31 5.79 2.07
C TYR A 112 8.53 6.39 2.76
N GLN A 113 9.22 5.65 3.63
CA GLN A 113 10.46 6.11 4.26
C GLN A 113 11.57 6.37 3.23
N ILE A 114 11.65 5.58 2.14
CA ILE A 114 12.55 5.85 1.02
C ILE A 114 12.21 7.22 0.40
N VAL A 115 10.95 7.47 0.06
CA VAL A 115 10.47 8.76 -0.47
C VAL A 115 10.80 9.91 0.50
N LEU A 116 10.51 9.75 1.80
CA LEU A 116 10.80 10.74 2.84
C LEU A 116 12.29 11.06 2.97
N SER A 117 13.18 10.10 2.67
CA SER A 117 14.62 10.32 2.70
C SER A 117 15.09 11.42 1.74
N TYR A 118 14.36 11.65 0.64
CA TYR A 118 14.56 12.75 -0.30
C TYR A 118 13.80 14.00 0.11
N LEU A 119 12.51 13.85 0.45
CA LEU A 119 11.68 15.00 0.80
C LEU A 119 12.22 15.81 1.99
N LYS A 120 12.81 15.14 2.99
CA LYS A 120 13.47 15.80 4.14
C LYS A 120 14.69 16.66 3.77
N LYS A 121 15.27 16.45 2.59
CA LYS A 121 16.40 17.22 2.06
C LYS A 121 15.97 18.32 1.08
N GLY A 122 14.68 18.43 0.79
CA GLY A 122 14.17 19.33 -0.25
C GLY A 122 14.41 18.81 -1.66
N GLU A 123 14.64 17.52 -1.80
CA GLU A 123 14.93 16.83 -3.06
C GLU A 123 13.68 16.12 -3.60
N VAL A 124 13.55 16.09 -4.92
CA VAL A 124 12.52 15.28 -5.58
C VAL A 124 12.96 13.82 -5.52
N PRO A 125 12.11 12.88 -5.07
CA PRO A 125 12.45 11.45 -5.13
C PRO A 125 12.78 11.04 -6.57
N PRO A 126 13.81 10.21 -6.78
CA PRO A 126 14.13 9.72 -8.12
C PRO A 126 13.00 8.84 -8.67
N ILE A 127 12.92 8.75 -9.96
CA ILE A 127 12.08 7.75 -10.60
C ILE A 127 12.86 6.43 -10.53
N PHE A 128 12.33 5.48 -9.78
CA PHE A 128 12.92 4.15 -9.65
C PHE A 128 12.64 3.30 -10.89
N HIS A 129 13.49 2.33 -11.14
CA HIS A 129 13.29 1.32 -12.16
C HIS A 129 11.96 0.56 -11.94
N GLU A 130 11.24 0.18 -12.99
CA GLU A 130 9.94 -0.48 -12.90
C GLU A 130 9.97 -1.76 -12.04
N LEU A 131 11.07 -2.52 -12.08
CA LEU A 131 11.21 -3.73 -11.25
C LEU A 131 11.24 -3.43 -9.74
N HIS A 132 11.71 -2.24 -9.31
CA HIS A 132 11.57 -1.81 -7.92
C HIS A 132 10.08 -1.76 -7.51
N HIS A 133 9.26 -1.15 -8.35
CA HIS A 133 7.82 -1.06 -8.11
C HIS A 133 7.13 -2.42 -8.18
N HIS A 134 7.52 -3.26 -9.14
CA HIS A 134 6.97 -4.61 -9.25
C HIS A 134 7.25 -5.48 -8.01
N LEU A 135 8.44 -5.39 -7.41
CA LEU A 135 8.80 -6.18 -6.23
C LEU A 135 7.98 -5.83 -4.97
N LEU A 136 7.52 -4.60 -4.87
CA LEU A 136 6.62 -4.20 -3.78
C LEU A 136 5.16 -4.52 -4.15
N TRP A 137 4.65 -3.86 -5.18
CA TRP A 137 3.22 -3.79 -5.43
C TRP A 137 2.59 -5.06 -5.99
N LEU A 138 3.33 -5.97 -6.62
CA LEU A 138 2.78 -7.25 -7.04
C LEU A 138 2.55 -8.20 -5.86
N LEU A 139 3.42 -8.14 -4.84
CA LEU A 139 3.21 -8.89 -3.61
C LEU A 139 2.02 -8.32 -2.83
N ASP A 140 1.88 -7.00 -2.81
CA ASP A 140 0.75 -6.29 -2.24
C ASP A 140 -0.56 -6.69 -2.92
N ALA A 141 -0.64 -6.60 -4.24
CA ALA A 141 -1.83 -6.97 -5.00
C ALA A 141 -2.24 -8.43 -4.79
N SER A 142 -1.27 -9.34 -4.68
CA SER A 142 -1.55 -10.74 -4.32
C SER A 142 -2.15 -10.84 -2.92
N GLY A 143 -1.58 -10.14 -1.93
CA GLY A 143 -2.09 -10.07 -0.57
C GLY A 143 -3.49 -9.47 -0.49
N HIS A 144 -3.76 -8.42 -1.24
CA HIS A 144 -5.09 -7.78 -1.35
C HIS A 144 -6.13 -8.75 -1.91
N ALA A 145 -5.82 -9.41 -3.02
CA ALA A 145 -6.72 -10.39 -3.61
C ALA A 145 -6.98 -11.57 -2.65
N GLY A 146 -5.95 -12.04 -1.94
CA GLY A 146 -6.09 -13.08 -0.90
C GLY A 146 -7.00 -12.65 0.25
N ALA A 147 -6.83 -11.44 0.76
CA ALA A 147 -7.66 -10.88 1.85
C ALA A 147 -9.13 -10.77 1.42
N ILE A 148 -9.40 -10.28 0.21
CA ILE A 148 -10.77 -10.23 -0.34
C ILE A 148 -11.39 -11.63 -0.38
N HIS A 149 -10.64 -12.63 -0.88
CA HIS A 149 -11.11 -14.02 -0.92
C HIS A 149 -11.51 -14.52 0.48
N ASP A 150 -10.71 -14.23 1.49
CA ASP A 150 -10.91 -14.75 2.84
C ASP A 150 -12.06 -14.04 3.57
N ASP A 151 -12.25 -12.75 3.32
CA ASP A 151 -13.27 -11.91 3.97
C ASP A 151 -14.66 -12.02 3.32
N LEU A 152 -14.77 -12.48 2.08
CA LEU A 152 -16.06 -12.74 1.42
C LEU A 152 -16.77 -13.95 2.05
N ASP A 153 -18.09 -13.85 2.23
CA ASP A 153 -18.92 -14.95 2.74
C ASP A 153 -18.87 -16.19 1.83
N GLY A 154 -19.16 -17.33 2.42
CA GLY A 154 -19.18 -18.62 1.71
C GLY A 154 -20.19 -18.71 0.56
N VAL A 155 -21.20 -17.85 0.49
CA VAL A 155 -22.16 -17.82 -0.62
C VAL A 155 -21.64 -17.04 -1.83
N GLU A 156 -20.63 -16.19 -1.66
CA GLU A 156 -20.03 -15.34 -2.70
C GLU A 156 -18.98 -16.09 -3.55
N GLN A 157 -19.28 -17.35 -3.91
CA GLN A 157 -18.33 -18.24 -4.58
C GLN A 157 -17.71 -17.66 -5.86
N ARG A 158 -18.48 -16.91 -6.65
CA ARG A 158 -17.98 -16.33 -7.91
C ARG A 158 -16.97 -15.21 -7.67
N LEU A 159 -17.22 -14.36 -6.67
CA LEU A 159 -16.31 -13.28 -6.29
C LEU A 159 -15.05 -13.87 -5.63
N LYS A 160 -15.20 -14.87 -4.77
CA LYS A 160 -14.08 -15.60 -4.17
C LYS A 160 -13.19 -16.24 -5.23
N GLN A 161 -13.78 -16.91 -6.22
CA GLN A 161 -13.02 -17.52 -7.31
C GLN A 161 -12.26 -16.47 -8.14
N LYS A 162 -12.93 -15.36 -8.50
CA LYS A 162 -12.29 -14.26 -9.24
C LYS A 162 -11.13 -13.64 -8.46
N SER A 163 -11.30 -13.46 -7.15
CA SER A 163 -10.24 -12.96 -6.27
C SER A 163 -9.06 -13.93 -6.19
N HIS A 164 -9.33 -15.22 -6.07
CA HIS A 164 -8.29 -16.26 -6.07
C HIS A 164 -7.48 -16.29 -7.38
N GLU A 165 -8.13 -16.09 -8.53
CA GLU A 165 -7.45 -15.99 -9.83
C GLU A 165 -6.48 -14.81 -9.86
N PHE A 166 -6.87 -13.64 -9.35
CA PHE A 166 -5.97 -12.49 -9.19
C PHE A 166 -4.78 -12.82 -8.29
N THR A 167 -4.99 -13.47 -7.14
CA THR A 167 -3.90 -13.92 -6.27
C THR A 167 -2.88 -14.75 -7.04
N GLN A 168 -3.34 -15.76 -7.80
CA GLN A 168 -2.46 -16.63 -8.57
C GLN A 168 -1.68 -15.88 -9.66
N HIS A 169 -2.32 -14.93 -10.35
CA HIS A 169 -1.66 -14.14 -11.40
C HIS A 169 -0.60 -13.22 -10.81
N PHE A 170 -0.89 -12.52 -9.71
CA PHE A 170 0.06 -11.61 -9.08
C PHE A 170 1.23 -12.36 -8.42
N ASP A 171 1.02 -13.53 -7.85
CA ASP A 171 2.09 -14.41 -7.36
C ASP A 171 3.04 -14.81 -8.49
N GLN A 172 2.53 -15.20 -9.65
CA GLN A 172 3.32 -15.54 -10.82
C GLN A 172 4.10 -14.33 -11.35
N PHE A 173 3.47 -13.16 -11.40
CA PHE A 173 4.11 -11.92 -11.79
C PHE A 173 5.21 -11.51 -10.82
N TYR A 174 4.98 -11.64 -9.51
CA TYR A 174 5.98 -11.36 -8.50
C TYR A 174 7.22 -12.25 -8.66
N LEU A 175 7.04 -13.56 -8.80
CA LEU A 175 8.15 -14.49 -9.03
C LEU A 175 8.93 -14.15 -10.31
N LYS A 176 8.23 -13.77 -11.37
CA LYS A 176 8.86 -13.31 -12.62
C LYS A 176 9.62 -12.00 -12.40
N ALA A 177 9.09 -11.04 -11.65
CA ALA A 177 9.77 -9.78 -11.33
C ALA A 177 11.06 -10.03 -10.54
N VAL A 178 11.04 -10.95 -9.57
CA VAL A 178 12.24 -11.36 -8.81
C VAL A 178 13.33 -11.87 -9.74
N GLU A 179 13.00 -12.76 -10.69
CA GLU A 179 13.96 -13.30 -11.65
C GLU A 179 14.49 -12.23 -12.60
N LEU A 180 13.61 -11.40 -13.17
CA LEU A 180 13.99 -10.30 -14.06
C LEU A 180 14.90 -9.27 -13.37
N THR A 181 14.67 -9.00 -12.07
CA THR A 181 15.55 -8.15 -11.26
C THR A 181 16.95 -8.75 -11.19
N GLY A 182 17.07 -10.08 -11.09
CA GLY A 182 18.35 -10.78 -11.16
C GLY A 182 19.08 -10.56 -12.49
N TYR A 183 18.37 -10.37 -13.60
CA TYR A 183 18.96 -10.16 -14.92
C TYR A 183 19.63 -8.78 -15.07
N LEU A 184 19.25 -7.77 -14.28
CA LEU A 184 19.89 -6.45 -14.29
C LEU A 184 21.39 -6.51 -13.98
N ARG A 185 21.87 -7.59 -13.35
CA ARG A 185 23.31 -7.85 -13.14
C ARG A 185 24.12 -7.97 -14.44
N SER A 186 23.44 -8.15 -15.59
CA SER A 186 24.09 -8.14 -16.91
C SER A 186 24.41 -6.74 -17.43
N ASN A 187 24.05 -5.67 -16.68
CA ASN A 187 24.11 -4.27 -17.08
C ASN A 187 23.21 -3.95 -18.29
N ILE A 188 22.14 -4.72 -18.48
CA ILE A 188 21.07 -4.42 -19.43
C ILE A 188 19.83 -4.04 -18.59
N GLU A 189 19.49 -2.77 -18.62
CA GLU A 189 18.38 -2.23 -17.80
C GLU A 189 17.02 -2.44 -18.48
N THR A 190 16.97 -2.33 -19.82
CA THR A 190 15.73 -2.50 -20.59
C THR A 190 15.90 -3.60 -21.66
N PHE A 191 14.87 -4.42 -21.85
CA PHE A 191 14.86 -5.48 -22.84
C PHE A 191 13.43 -5.88 -23.24
N PRO A 192 13.20 -6.44 -24.44
CA PRO A 192 11.86 -6.66 -24.97
C PRO A 192 10.93 -7.51 -24.08
N ALA A 193 11.48 -8.49 -23.36
CA ALA A 193 10.69 -9.35 -22.47
C ALA A 193 10.23 -8.59 -21.22
N LEU A 194 11.01 -7.62 -20.71
CA LEU A 194 10.59 -6.74 -19.61
C LEU A 194 9.46 -5.80 -20.07
N ASN A 195 9.60 -5.19 -21.24
CA ASN A 195 8.57 -4.33 -21.81
C ASN A 195 7.23 -5.06 -22.04
N ARG A 196 7.29 -6.34 -22.45
CA ARG A 196 6.10 -7.18 -22.53
C ARG A 196 5.52 -7.45 -21.15
N PHE A 197 6.36 -7.78 -20.18
CA PHE A 197 5.95 -8.05 -18.81
C PHE A 197 5.23 -6.84 -18.18
N ASN A 198 5.78 -5.63 -18.35
CA ASN A 198 5.14 -4.39 -17.88
C ASN A 198 3.72 -4.22 -18.43
N LYS A 199 3.51 -4.55 -19.72
CA LYS A 199 2.18 -4.49 -20.35
C LYS A 199 1.22 -5.55 -19.82
N GLU A 200 1.71 -6.77 -19.56
CA GLU A 200 0.93 -7.86 -18.96
C GLU A 200 0.46 -7.46 -17.55
N VAL A 201 1.37 -6.92 -16.72
CA VAL A 201 1.06 -6.42 -15.37
C VAL A 201 0.06 -5.26 -15.42
N GLU A 202 0.26 -4.28 -16.29
CA GLU A 202 -0.63 -3.12 -16.43
C GLU A 202 -2.06 -3.54 -16.79
N LEU A 203 -2.22 -4.51 -17.69
CA LEU A 203 -3.52 -5.03 -18.05
C LEU A 203 -4.21 -5.71 -16.86
N GLU A 204 -3.51 -6.64 -16.21
CA GLU A 204 -4.05 -7.38 -15.06
C GLU A 204 -4.41 -6.45 -13.90
N MET A 205 -3.55 -5.48 -13.62
CA MET A 205 -3.79 -4.47 -12.59
C MET A 205 -4.99 -3.58 -12.92
N THR A 206 -5.21 -3.26 -14.20
CA THR A 206 -6.40 -2.51 -14.64
C THR A 206 -7.69 -3.32 -14.42
N LEU A 207 -7.64 -4.63 -14.67
CA LEU A 207 -8.76 -5.53 -14.39
C LEU A 207 -9.03 -5.65 -12.89
N PHE A 208 -7.98 -5.77 -12.08
CA PHE A 208 -8.09 -5.83 -10.63
C PHE A 208 -8.67 -4.53 -10.04
N LYS A 209 -8.23 -3.37 -10.51
CA LYS A 209 -8.83 -2.07 -10.13
C LYS A 209 -10.33 -1.98 -10.45
N THR A 210 -10.74 -2.53 -11.59
CA THR A 210 -12.16 -2.57 -11.96
C THR A 210 -12.93 -3.45 -10.97
N PHE A 211 -12.37 -4.60 -10.62
CA PHE A 211 -12.94 -5.50 -9.63
C PHE A 211 -13.05 -4.86 -8.24
N LEU A 212 -12.01 -4.15 -7.79
CA LEU A 212 -12.03 -3.42 -6.51
C LEU A 212 -13.11 -2.34 -6.47
N ARG A 213 -13.32 -1.63 -7.56
CA ARG A 213 -14.39 -0.62 -7.67
C ARG A 213 -15.77 -1.24 -7.63
N GLU A 214 -15.97 -2.35 -8.33
CA GLU A 214 -17.22 -3.12 -8.27
C GLU A 214 -17.51 -3.60 -6.83
N LEU A 215 -16.49 -4.09 -6.12
CA LEU A 215 -16.63 -4.50 -4.71
C LEU A 215 -16.97 -3.33 -3.80
N GLU A 216 -16.31 -2.18 -3.95
CA GLU A 216 -16.62 -0.97 -3.17
C GLU A 216 -18.09 -0.56 -3.35
N GLU A 217 -18.59 -0.54 -4.60
CA GLU A 217 -19.97 -0.20 -4.91
C GLU A 217 -20.95 -1.21 -4.29
N MET A 218 -20.65 -2.51 -4.37
CA MET A 218 -21.48 -3.57 -3.78
C MET A 218 -21.48 -3.52 -2.24
N GLU A 219 -20.36 -3.18 -1.60
CA GLU A 219 -20.28 -2.98 -0.15
C GLU A 219 -21.14 -1.78 0.29
N LEU A 220 -21.04 -0.65 -0.43
CA LEU A 220 -21.81 0.55 -0.12
C LEU A 220 -23.33 0.36 -0.30
N SER A 221 -23.74 -0.54 -1.20
CA SER A 221 -25.16 -0.87 -1.44
C SER A 221 -25.64 -2.10 -0.66
N ALA A 222 -24.76 -2.75 0.12
CA ALA A 222 -25.03 -4.00 0.83
C ALA A 222 -25.47 -5.16 -0.11
N GLU A 223 -24.95 -5.17 -1.33
CA GLU A 223 -25.22 -6.19 -2.35
C GLU A 223 -24.24 -7.37 -2.30
N VAL A 224 -23.17 -7.28 -1.51
CA VAL A 224 -22.20 -8.36 -1.27
C VAL A 224 -22.18 -8.72 0.22
N LEU A 225 -21.93 -9.98 0.52
CA LEU A 225 -21.89 -10.50 1.89
C LEU A 225 -20.45 -10.86 2.27
N GLY A 226 -20.03 -10.41 3.46
CA GLY A 226 -18.69 -10.70 3.98
C GLY A 226 -18.33 -9.84 5.17
N THR A 227 -17.06 -9.85 5.53
CA THR A 227 -16.44 -8.96 6.53
C THR A 227 -15.54 -7.92 5.88
N PHE A 228 -15.35 -7.98 4.57
CA PHE A 228 -14.66 -7.00 3.75
C PHE A 228 -15.40 -5.65 3.79
N THR A 229 -14.69 -4.55 3.77
CA THR A 229 -15.31 -3.21 3.90
C THR A 229 -15.05 -2.33 2.68
N ALA A 230 -15.96 -1.39 2.40
CA ALA A 230 -15.79 -0.40 1.34
C ALA A 230 -14.49 0.43 1.53
N LEU A 231 -14.10 0.73 2.78
CA LEU A 231 -12.83 1.41 3.06
C LEU A 231 -11.63 0.57 2.61
N MET A 232 -11.67 -0.75 2.79
CA MET A 232 -10.60 -1.65 2.37
C MET A 232 -10.51 -1.71 0.83
N ALA A 233 -11.65 -1.76 0.13
CA ALA A 233 -11.69 -1.70 -1.33
C ALA A 233 -11.13 -0.37 -1.88
N ASP A 234 -11.54 0.77 -1.35
CA ASP A 234 -11.03 2.10 -1.74
C ASP A 234 -9.53 2.26 -1.44
N HIS A 235 -9.07 1.71 -0.31
CA HIS A 235 -7.66 1.72 0.07
C HIS A 235 -6.80 0.96 -0.96
N MET A 236 -7.12 -0.30 -1.23
CA MET A 236 -6.44 -1.13 -2.23
C MET A 236 -6.49 -0.49 -3.62
N LEU A 237 -7.66 0.02 -4.04
CA LEU A 237 -7.82 0.71 -5.32
C LEU A 237 -6.85 1.91 -5.48
N ARG A 238 -6.62 2.68 -4.41
CA ARG A 238 -5.69 3.82 -4.43
C ARG A 238 -4.24 3.38 -4.54
N GLU A 239 -3.87 2.29 -3.92
CA GLU A 239 -2.53 1.71 -3.99
C GLU A 239 -2.23 1.20 -5.39
N GLU A 240 -3.15 0.44 -5.98
CA GLU A 240 -3.00 -0.03 -7.35
C GLU A 240 -2.96 1.13 -8.37
N GLN A 241 -3.66 2.21 -8.10
CA GLN A 241 -3.61 3.41 -8.93
C GLN A 241 -2.27 4.15 -8.79
N TYR A 242 -1.72 4.23 -7.58
CA TYR A 242 -0.40 4.79 -7.33
C TYR A 242 0.68 3.95 -8.02
N TYR A 243 0.63 2.63 -7.89
CA TYR A 243 1.53 1.72 -8.57
C TYR A 243 1.55 1.94 -10.08
N LEU A 244 0.39 1.96 -10.75
CA LEU A 244 0.30 2.23 -12.18
C LEU A 244 0.86 3.61 -12.55
N SER A 245 0.69 4.62 -11.70
CA SER A 245 1.27 5.94 -11.93
C SER A 245 2.79 5.93 -11.88
N LYS A 246 3.38 5.14 -10.98
CA LYS A 246 4.85 4.97 -10.88
C LYS A 246 5.42 4.21 -12.07
N LEU A 247 4.73 3.17 -12.55
CA LEU A 247 5.11 2.46 -13.78
C LEU A 247 5.05 3.36 -15.02
N ALA A 248 4.08 4.25 -15.11
CA ALA A 248 4.01 5.22 -16.20
C ALA A 248 5.21 6.19 -16.17
N GLN A 249 5.57 6.70 -14.97
CA GLN A 249 6.72 7.58 -14.80
C GLN A 249 8.05 6.91 -15.19
N SER A 250 8.26 5.64 -14.84
CA SER A 250 9.49 4.92 -15.19
C SER A 250 9.68 4.75 -16.70
N ARG A 251 8.59 4.59 -17.46
CA ARG A 251 8.65 4.49 -18.94
C ARG A 251 8.89 5.81 -19.68
N GLU A 252 8.52 6.95 -19.10
CA GLU A 252 8.73 8.26 -19.72
C GLU A 252 10.21 8.68 -19.75
N GLN A 253 11.09 7.94 -19.08
CA GLN A 253 12.54 8.16 -19.06
C GLN A 253 13.31 7.33 -20.10
N GLU A 254 12.67 6.38 -20.77
CA GLU A 254 13.23 5.60 -21.87
C GLU A 254 13.14 6.37 -23.21
#